data_346956ad41ca2721520b53940d9c4e28
#
_entry.id   346956ad41ca2721520b53940d9c4e28
#
_cell.length_a   1.000
_cell.length_b   1.000
_cell.length_c   1.000
_cell.angle_alpha   90.00
_cell.angle_beta   90.00
_cell.angle_gamma   90.00
#
_symmetry.space_group_name_H-M   'P 1'
#
loop_
_entity.id
_entity.type
_entity.pdbx_description
1 polymer ?
#
loop_
_entity_poly.entity_id
_entity_poly.type
_entity_poly.pdbx_seq_one_letter_code
_entity_poly.pdbx_strand_id
1 'polypeptide(L)'
;MRRVVFNQKGGVGKSSIACNLAAVSAAQGYRTLLIDLDAQANSSHYLSGLTGDALPTGMADYFKQVLTGGAAGKKARPPIHETPFENLHLITATAELADLQPKLEAKHKINKLRKLLDNLAEDYERIYLDTPPALNFFTVSALIAADRCLIPFDCDSFSRQALYSLLDEIEELQEDHNEGLTVEGIVVNQFQPRAALPLQMVNELLAEGLPVLPVHLMSSVRMRESHQVCMPLIHFDPRHKLTQQFVELHGYLES
;
A
#
# COMPACT_ATOMS: atom_id res chain seq x y z
N MET A 1 13.82 -1.59 -2.29
CA MET A 1 12.66 -1.32 -3.19
C MET A 1 11.47 -0.85 -2.35
N ARG A 2 10.83 0.23 -2.78
CA ARG A 2 9.70 0.91 -2.11
C ARG A 2 8.49 0.85 -3.02
N ARG A 3 7.44 0.15 -2.62
CA ARG A 3 6.20 -0.03 -3.40
C ARG A 3 5.03 0.64 -2.70
N VAL A 4 4.38 1.59 -3.37
CA VAL A 4 3.12 2.17 -2.92
C VAL A 4 1.95 1.45 -3.57
N VAL A 5 0.93 1.13 -2.77
CA VAL A 5 -0.34 0.56 -3.25
C VAL A 5 -1.38 1.67 -3.22
N PHE A 6 -1.77 2.16 -4.40
CA PHE A 6 -2.61 3.35 -4.49
C PHE A 6 -3.79 3.20 -5.44
N ASN A 7 -4.93 3.67 -5.01
CA ASN A 7 -6.11 4.00 -5.81
C ASN A 7 -7.00 4.94 -4.98
N GLN A 8 -7.58 5.94 -5.60
CA GLN A 8 -8.49 6.90 -4.93
C GLN A 8 -9.81 6.25 -4.52
N LYS A 9 -10.22 5.18 -5.19
CA LYS A 9 -11.46 4.47 -4.87
C LYS A 9 -11.32 3.69 -3.56
N GLY A 10 -12.31 3.85 -2.68
CA GLY A 10 -12.44 3.02 -1.48
C GLY A 10 -12.87 1.58 -1.83
N GLY A 11 -12.45 0.61 -1.02
CA GLY A 11 -12.91 -0.78 -1.15
C GLY A 11 -12.25 -1.63 -2.25
N VAL A 12 -11.34 -1.08 -3.06
CA VAL A 12 -10.62 -1.83 -4.11
C VAL A 12 -9.57 -2.81 -3.57
N GLY A 13 -9.34 -2.83 -2.26
CA GLY A 13 -8.45 -3.79 -1.60
C GLY A 13 -7.01 -3.34 -1.41
N LYS A 14 -6.72 -2.03 -1.38
CA LYS A 14 -5.35 -1.49 -1.15
C LYS A 14 -4.66 -2.14 0.04
N SER A 15 -5.22 -2.00 1.23
CA SER A 15 -4.64 -2.54 2.47
C SER A 15 -4.50 -4.06 2.44
N SER A 16 -5.51 -4.78 1.91
CA SER A 16 -5.44 -6.24 1.74
C SER A 16 -4.30 -6.66 0.82
N ILE A 17 -4.10 -5.95 -0.29
CA ILE A 17 -3.04 -6.23 -1.25
C ILE A 17 -1.67 -5.87 -0.65
N ALA A 18 -1.53 -4.69 -0.06
CA ALA A 18 -0.29 -4.27 0.58
C ALA A 18 0.16 -5.27 1.68
N CYS A 19 -0.74 -5.64 2.59
CA CYS A 19 -0.44 -6.59 3.67
C CYS A 19 -0.09 -7.99 3.17
N ASN A 20 -0.85 -8.53 2.19
CA ASN A 20 -0.60 -9.88 1.69
C ASN A 20 0.66 -9.94 0.83
N LEU A 21 0.97 -8.93 0.01
CA LEU A 21 2.25 -8.87 -0.72
C LEU A 21 3.43 -8.71 0.25
N ALA A 22 3.32 -7.87 1.28
CA ALA A 22 4.35 -7.74 2.30
C ALA A 22 4.58 -9.05 3.05
N ALA A 23 3.51 -9.77 3.41
CA ALA A 23 3.61 -11.06 4.07
C ALA A 23 4.21 -12.14 3.16
N VAL A 24 3.88 -12.17 1.87
CA VAL A 24 4.52 -13.08 0.89
C VAL A 24 6.01 -12.75 0.75
N SER A 25 6.36 -11.47 0.63
CA SER A 25 7.74 -11.01 0.56
C SER A 25 8.55 -11.48 1.77
N ALA A 26 8.02 -11.28 2.98
CA ALA A 26 8.66 -11.72 4.22
C ALA A 26 8.79 -13.25 4.31
N ALA A 27 7.76 -14.00 3.91
CA ALA A 27 7.78 -15.48 3.86
C ALA A 27 8.80 -16.03 2.85
N GLN A 28 9.19 -15.24 1.85
CA GLN A 28 10.27 -15.55 0.91
C GLN A 28 11.67 -15.15 1.42
N GLY A 29 11.75 -14.63 2.65
CA GLY A 29 13.01 -14.32 3.33
C GLY A 29 13.49 -12.87 3.19
N TYR A 30 12.76 -11.98 2.50
CA TYR A 30 13.11 -10.56 2.43
C TYR A 30 12.80 -9.84 3.76
N ARG A 31 13.72 -9.03 4.25
CA ARG A 31 13.44 -8.10 5.36
C ARG A 31 12.45 -7.04 4.88
N THR A 32 11.21 -7.17 5.31
CA THR A 32 10.06 -6.43 4.78
C THR A 32 9.47 -5.51 5.83
N LEU A 33 9.16 -4.28 5.42
CA LEU A 33 8.46 -3.29 6.24
C LEU A 33 7.16 -2.89 5.56
N LEU A 34 6.06 -2.90 6.30
CA LEU A 34 4.82 -2.25 5.89
C LEU A 34 4.65 -0.95 6.68
N ILE A 35 4.33 0.13 5.97
CA ILE A 35 4.01 1.44 6.56
C ILE A 35 2.57 1.76 6.22
N ASP A 36 1.75 1.89 7.26
CA ASP A 36 0.35 2.29 7.13
C ASP A 36 0.25 3.82 7.20
N LEU A 37 -0.35 4.42 6.18
CA LEU A 37 -0.54 5.87 6.05
C LEU A 37 -2.02 6.26 6.06
N ASP A 38 -2.93 5.30 6.23
CA ASP A 38 -4.36 5.54 6.33
C ASP A 38 -4.79 5.72 7.80
N ALA A 39 -5.44 6.85 8.10
CA ALA A 39 -6.00 7.11 9.44
C ALA A 39 -7.02 6.06 9.90
N GLN A 40 -7.56 5.24 8.99
CA GLN A 40 -8.40 4.08 9.32
C GLN A 40 -7.63 2.91 9.93
N ALA A 41 -6.30 2.88 9.79
CA ALA A 41 -5.39 1.89 10.37
C ALA A 41 -5.74 0.42 10.02
N ASN A 42 -6.28 0.17 8.82
CA ASN A 42 -6.71 -1.17 8.41
C ASN A 42 -5.53 -2.15 8.31
N SER A 43 -4.42 -1.72 7.73
CA SER A 43 -3.19 -2.52 7.64
C SER A 43 -2.55 -2.74 9.00
N SER A 44 -2.58 -1.71 9.86
CA SER A 44 -2.11 -1.79 11.24
C SER A 44 -2.88 -2.84 12.03
N HIS A 45 -4.22 -2.81 11.94
CA HIS A 45 -5.07 -3.82 12.58
C HIS A 45 -4.80 -5.22 12.03
N TYR A 46 -4.78 -5.37 10.70
CA TYR A 46 -4.67 -6.68 10.07
C TYR A 46 -3.34 -7.40 10.38
N LEU A 47 -2.24 -6.66 10.53
CA LEU A 47 -0.92 -7.26 10.82
C LEU A 47 -0.59 -7.39 12.31
N SER A 48 -1.22 -6.60 13.18
CA SER A 48 -0.95 -6.63 14.63
C SER A 48 -2.05 -7.32 15.44
N GLY A 49 -3.28 -7.42 14.93
CA GLY A 49 -4.45 -7.85 15.67
C GLY A 49 -4.97 -6.81 16.68
N LEU A 50 -4.38 -5.61 16.74
CA LEU A 50 -4.73 -4.55 17.67
C LEU A 50 -5.60 -3.49 17.01
N THR A 51 -6.44 -2.80 17.78
CA THR A 51 -7.35 -1.75 17.28
C THR A 51 -7.42 -0.56 18.23
N GLY A 52 -7.76 0.61 17.69
CA GLY A 52 -8.01 1.83 18.47
C GLY A 52 -6.82 2.18 19.36
N ASP A 53 -7.08 2.45 20.65
CA ASP A 53 -6.06 2.86 21.63
C ASP A 53 -5.04 1.76 21.96
N ALA A 54 -5.30 0.51 21.58
CA ALA A 54 -4.35 -0.58 21.74
C ALA A 54 -3.28 -0.60 20.64
N LEU A 55 -3.46 0.14 19.53
CA LEU A 55 -2.42 0.28 18.51
C LEU A 55 -1.22 1.03 19.08
N PRO A 56 -0.01 0.51 18.87
CA PRO A 56 1.19 1.20 19.31
C PRO A 56 1.42 2.48 18.48
N THR A 57 2.23 3.37 19.01
CA THR A 57 2.65 4.60 18.32
C THR A 57 3.34 4.31 16.99
N GLY A 58 3.20 5.20 16.00
CA GLY A 58 3.69 4.96 14.65
C GLY A 58 3.89 6.23 13.84
N MET A 59 3.28 6.28 12.64
CA MET A 59 3.44 7.42 11.71
C MET A 59 2.93 8.73 12.28
N ALA A 60 1.89 8.72 13.13
CA ALA A 60 1.41 9.93 13.77
C ALA A 60 2.48 10.57 14.66
N ASP A 61 3.22 9.78 15.46
CA ASP A 61 4.29 10.29 16.30
C ASP A 61 5.49 10.79 15.49
N TYR A 62 5.82 10.11 14.42
CA TYR A 62 6.82 10.60 13.47
C TYR A 62 6.46 11.99 12.95
N PHE A 63 5.25 12.18 12.45
CA PHE A 63 4.84 13.47 11.91
C PHE A 63 4.69 14.56 13.00
N LYS A 64 4.29 14.22 14.22
CA LYS A 64 4.33 15.16 15.37
C LYS A 64 5.76 15.65 15.60
N GLN A 65 6.74 14.76 15.64
CA GLN A 65 8.16 15.12 15.79
C GLN A 65 8.64 16.02 14.63
N VAL A 66 8.27 15.68 13.38
CA VAL A 66 8.57 16.50 12.20
C VAL A 66 8.00 17.92 12.33
N LEU A 67 6.82 18.07 12.90
CA LEU A 67 6.14 19.35 13.10
C LEU A 67 6.77 20.21 14.20
N THR A 68 7.40 19.62 15.22
CA THR A 68 8.13 20.37 16.26
C THR A 68 9.36 21.08 15.68
N GLY A 69 9.95 20.57 14.60
CA GLY A 69 11.10 21.18 13.93
C GLY A 69 12.42 21.06 14.71
N GLY A 70 13.40 21.90 14.34
CA GLY A 70 14.71 21.92 14.99
C GLY A 70 15.48 20.61 14.90
N ALA A 71 16.33 20.33 15.89
CA ALA A 71 17.14 19.11 15.94
C ALA A 71 16.29 17.84 16.12
N ALA A 72 15.21 17.90 16.90
CA ALA A 72 14.28 16.79 17.10
C ALA A 72 13.57 16.41 15.80
N GLY A 73 13.05 17.38 15.04
CA GLY A 73 12.40 17.11 13.77
C GLY A 73 13.35 16.63 12.65
N LYS A 74 14.65 16.92 12.75
CA LYS A 74 15.65 16.38 11.81
C LYS A 74 16.01 14.92 12.11
N LYS A 75 15.89 14.50 13.36
CA LYS A 75 16.19 13.13 13.82
C LYS A 75 14.93 12.29 14.05
N ALA A 76 13.76 12.79 13.64
CA ALA A 76 12.50 12.09 13.81
C ALA A 76 12.57 10.70 13.16
N ARG A 77 12.19 9.68 13.92
CA ARG A 77 12.04 8.30 13.47
C ARG A 77 10.75 7.74 14.07
N PRO A 78 9.94 7.04 13.29
CA PRO A 78 8.79 6.32 13.84
C PRO A 78 9.27 5.08 14.60
N PRO A 79 8.54 4.66 15.64
CA PRO A 79 8.74 3.33 16.19
C PRO A 79 8.38 2.27 15.14
N ILE A 80 9.20 1.23 15.06
CA ILE A 80 8.98 0.08 14.18
C ILE A 80 8.62 -1.11 15.08
N HIS A 81 7.57 -1.81 14.72
CA HIS A 81 7.05 -2.92 15.51
C HIS A 81 7.27 -4.25 14.80
N GLU A 82 7.70 -5.24 15.54
CA GLU A 82 7.66 -6.63 15.08
C GLU A 82 6.21 -7.09 14.95
N THR A 83 5.93 -7.87 13.93
CA THR A 83 4.66 -8.58 13.78
C THR A 83 4.83 -10.05 14.18
N PRO A 84 3.73 -10.82 14.36
CA PRO A 84 3.83 -12.26 14.58
C PRO A 84 4.42 -13.05 13.40
N PHE A 85 4.70 -12.38 12.27
CA PHE A 85 5.17 -12.99 11.03
C PHE A 85 6.66 -12.68 10.84
N GLU A 86 7.47 -13.74 10.74
CA GLU A 86 8.92 -13.61 10.57
C GLU A 86 9.29 -12.70 9.39
N ASN A 87 10.32 -11.87 9.55
CA ASN A 87 10.82 -10.88 8.57
C ASN A 87 9.83 -9.79 8.17
N LEU A 88 8.64 -9.68 8.79
CA LEU A 88 7.67 -8.62 8.54
C LEU A 88 7.57 -7.67 9.72
N HIS A 89 7.95 -6.43 9.51
CA HIS A 89 7.81 -5.34 10.47
C HIS A 89 6.73 -4.36 10.02
N LEU A 90 6.25 -3.53 10.97
CA LEU A 90 5.14 -2.62 10.78
C LEU A 90 5.43 -1.26 11.41
N ILE A 91 5.12 -0.18 10.68
CA ILE A 91 4.90 1.14 11.25
C ILE A 91 3.39 1.42 11.16
N THR A 92 2.76 1.58 12.31
CA THR A 92 1.32 1.71 12.43
C THR A 92 0.81 3.09 12.04
N ALA A 93 -0.46 3.16 11.63
CA ALA A 93 -1.25 4.37 11.58
C ALA A 93 -2.20 4.47 12.78
N THR A 94 -2.68 5.67 13.06
CA THR A 94 -3.77 5.95 13.99
C THR A 94 -4.66 7.06 13.44
N ALA A 95 -5.86 7.21 13.98
CA ALA A 95 -6.81 8.27 13.58
C ALA A 95 -6.20 9.69 13.68
N GLU A 96 -5.21 9.89 14.53
CA GLU A 96 -4.49 11.17 14.69
C GLU A 96 -3.83 11.69 13.40
N LEU A 97 -3.55 10.82 12.42
CA LEU A 97 -3.03 11.25 11.12
C LEU A 97 -3.96 12.27 10.44
N ALA A 98 -5.27 12.10 10.54
CA ALA A 98 -6.23 13.03 9.97
C ALA A 98 -6.08 14.45 10.53
N ASP A 99 -5.82 14.59 11.83
CA ASP A 99 -5.64 15.89 12.51
C ASP A 99 -4.28 16.55 12.20
N LEU A 100 -3.30 15.75 11.77
CA LEU A 100 -1.97 16.23 11.43
C LEU A 100 -1.86 16.73 10.00
N GLN A 101 -2.70 16.22 9.09
CA GLN A 101 -2.65 16.54 7.66
C GLN A 101 -2.62 18.04 7.37
N PRO A 102 -3.58 18.87 7.85
CA PRO A 102 -3.57 20.31 7.53
C PRO A 102 -2.31 21.04 8.01
N LYS A 103 -1.74 20.58 9.14
CA LYS A 103 -0.52 21.16 9.72
C LYS A 103 0.72 20.80 8.91
N LEU A 104 0.76 19.60 8.35
CA LEU A 104 1.86 19.13 7.50
C LEU A 104 1.85 19.84 6.14
N GLU A 105 0.67 20.01 5.55
CA GLU A 105 0.45 20.77 4.32
C GLU A 105 0.90 22.23 4.49
N ALA A 106 0.39 22.93 5.50
CA ALA A 106 0.72 24.33 5.79
C ALA A 106 2.23 24.55 6.03
N LYS A 107 2.95 23.54 6.52
CA LYS A 107 4.40 23.60 6.72
C LYS A 107 5.22 22.99 5.60
N HIS A 108 4.60 22.65 4.46
CA HIS A 108 5.25 22.06 3.28
C HIS A 108 6.16 20.86 3.61
N LYS A 109 5.62 19.87 4.37
CA LYS A 109 6.41 18.72 4.85
C LYS A 109 6.41 17.51 3.91
N ILE A 110 5.99 17.69 2.67
CA ILE A 110 5.75 16.61 1.68
C ILE A 110 6.92 15.66 1.50
N ASN A 111 8.16 16.16 1.49
CA ASN A 111 9.37 15.36 1.28
C ASN A 111 9.89 14.63 2.53
N LYS A 112 9.15 14.68 3.67
CA LYS A 112 9.64 14.08 4.92
C LYS A 112 9.59 12.56 4.90
N LEU A 113 8.56 11.99 4.27
CA LEU A 113 8.45 10.54 4.10
C LEU A 113 9.60 10.00 3.24
N ARG A 114 9.93 10.64 2.12
CA ARG A 114 11.05 10.25 1.26
C ARG A 114 12.37 10.15 2.06
N LYS A 115 12.68 11.17 2.86
CA LYS A 115 13.88 11.16 3.72
C LYS A 115 13.86 10.07 4.79
N LEU A 116 12.69 9.72 5.31
CA LEU A 116 12.55 8.59 6.22
C LEU A 116 12.87 7.29 5.48
N LEU A 117 12.28 7.08 4.30
CA LEU A 117 12.47 5.84 3.53
C LEU A 117 13.91 5.68 3.03
N ASP A 118 14.61 6.79 2.75
CA ASP A 118 16.04 6.75 2.39
C ASP A 118 16.88 6.13 3.52
N ASN A 119 16.57 6.49 4.78
CA ASN A 119 17.25 5.92 5.94
C ASN A 119 16.85 4.46 6.22
N LEU A 120 15.59 4.08 5.95
CA LEU A 120 15.07 2.72 6.20
C LEU A 120 15.51 1.73 5.12
N ALA A 121 15.89 2.20 3.93
CA ALA A 121 16.35 1.35 2.84
C ALA A 121 17.67 0.59 3.14
N GLU A 122 18.43 1.02 4.16
CA GLU A 122 19.62 0.29 4.64
C GLU A 122 19.22 -0.95 5.46
N ASP A 123 18.05 -0.90 6.13
CA ASP A 123 17.59 -1.95 7.03
C ASP A 123 16.58 -2.90 6.36
N TYR A 124 15.85 -2.44 5.33
CA TYR A 124 14.77 -3.18 4.69
C TYR A 124 14.94 -3.32 3.18
N GLU A 125 14.85 -4.57 2.70
CA GLU A 125 14.94 -4.88 1.27
C GLU A 125 13.66 -4.51 0.53
N ARG A 126 12.52 -4.64 1.20
CA ARG A 126 11.18 -4.34 0.67
C ARG A 126 10.40 -3.45 1.64
N ILE A 127 9.88 -2.35 1.13
CA ILE A 127 9.02 -1.42 1.89
C ILE A 127 7.71 -1.28 1.11
N TYR A 128 6.60 -1.59 1.76
CA TYR A 128 5.26 -1.43 1.24
C TYR A 128 4.57 -0.25 1.92
N LEU A 129 3.92 0.60 1.14
CA LEU A 129 3.19 1.77 1.63
C LEU A 129 1.70 1.55 1.34
N ASP A 130 0.89 1.44 2.40
CA ASP A 130 -0.57 1.44 2.30
C ASP A 130 -1.09 2.87 2.41
N THR A 131 -1.98 3.28 1.50
CA THR A 131 -2.44 4.66 1.38
C THR A 131 -3.94 4.81 1.56
N PRO A 132 -4.41 5.96 2.07
CA PRO A 132 -5.84 6.26 2.15
C PRO A 132 -6.49 6.36 0.76
N PRO A 133 -7.84 6.25 0.68
CA PRO A 133 -8.60 6.34 -0.57
C PRO A 133 -8.81 7.80 -1.01
N ALA A 134 -7.74 8.58 -1.10
CA ALA A 134 -7.76 9.99 -1.52
C ALA A 134 -6.36 10.42 -1.97
N LEU A 135 -6.28 11.36 -2.91
CA LEU A 135 -5.03 12.02 -3.25
C LEU A 135 -4.76 13.17 -2.25
N ASN A 136 -4.45 12.80 -1.02
CA ASN A 136 -4.16 13.72 0.07
C ASN A 136 -2.66 13.80 0.35
N PHE A 137 -2.27 14.59 1.36
CA PHE A 137 -0.87 14.76 1.77
C PHE A 137 -0.12 13.43 1.95
N PHE A 138 -0.73 12.42 2.57
CA PHE A 138 -0.07 11.15 2.86
C PHE A 138 0.15 10.33 1.58
N THR A 139 -0.85 10.30 0.70
CA THR A 139 -0.75 9.62 -0.59
C THR A 139 0.28 10.29 -1.50
N VAL A 140 0.24 11.62 -1.62
CA VAL A 140 1.24 12.36 -2.41
C VAL A 140 2.64 12.16 -1.84
N SER A 141 2.80 12.22 -0.49
CA SER A 141 4.09 11.91 0.15
C SER A 141 4.58 10.49 -0.15
N ALA A 142 3.67 9.51 -0.21
CA ALA A 142 4.00 8.11 -0.52
C ALA A 142 4.45 7.95 -1.97
N LEU A 143 3.74 8.52 -2.93
CA LEU A 143 4.10 8.52 -4.35
C LEU A 143 5.45 9.21 -4.61
N ILE A 144 5.70 10.35 -3.94
CA ILE A 144 7.00 11.05 -4.00
C ILE A 144 8.13 10.18 -3.45
N ALA A 145 7.86 9.35 -2.44
CA ALA A 145 8.87 8.56 -1.75
C ALA A 145 9.09 7.15 -2.32
N ALA A 146 8.18 6.67 -3.17
CA ALA A 146 8.20 5.32 -3.71
C ALA A 146 9.06 5.20 -4.98
N ASP A 147 9.50 3.96 -5.26
CA ASP A 147 10.14 3.57 -6.51
C ASP A 147 9.10 3.00 -7.49
N ARG A 148 8.07 2.33 -6.95
CA ARG A 148 7.05 1.58 -7.71
C ARG A 148 5.65 1.92 -7.21
N CYS A 149 4.69 2.07 -8.12
CA CYS A 149 3.28 2.24 -7.83
C CYS A 149 2.49 1.05 -8.38
N LEU A 150 1.81 0.31 -7.50
CA LEU A 150 0.87 -0.75 -7.85
C LEU A 150 -0.55 -0.22 -7.70
N ILE A 151 -1.37 -0.38 -8.74
CA ILE A 151 -2.73 0.14 -8.79
C ILE A 151 -3.74 -1.01 -8.67
N PRO A 152 -4.36 -1.24 -7.51
CA PRO A 152 -5.50 -2.13 -7.38
C PRO A 152 -6.69 -1.63 -8.18
N PHE A 153 -7.32 -2.51 -8.95
CA PHE A 153 -8.44 -2.18 -9.80
C PHE A 153 -9.58 -3.19 -9.59
N ASP A 154 -10.80 -2.67 -9.46
CA ASP A 154 -12.01 -3.47 -9.39
C ASP A 154 -12.84 -3.23 -10.66
N CYS A 155 -13.24 -4.31 -11.34
CA CYS A 155 -13.94 -4.25 -12.62
C CYS A 155 -15.43 -3.91 -12.45
N ASP A 156 -15.75 -2.75 -11.89
CA ASP A 156 -17.10 -2.20 -11.91
C ASP A 156 -17.26 -1.10 -12.96
N SER A 157 -18.49 -0.75 -13.28
CA SER A 157 -18.84 0.18 -14.37
C SER A 157 -18.29 1.61 -14.20
N PHE A 158 -17.90 2.01 -13.00
CA PHE A 158 -17.39 3.36 -12.70
C PHE A 158 -15.85 3.42 -12.62
N SER A 159 -15.19 2.27 -12.64
CA SER A 159 -13.75 2.18 -12.38
C SER A 159 -12.88 2.68 -13.53
N ARG A 160 -13.35 2.59 -14.80
CA ARG A 160 -12.53 2.91 -15.98
C ARG A 160 -12.18 4.39 -16.05
N GLN A 161 -13.16 5.29 -15.98
CA GLN A 161 -12.91 6.74 -16.03
C GLN A 161 -12.04 7.20 -14.87
N ALA A 162 -12.28 6.65 -13.67
CA ALA A 162 -11.47 6.95 -12.49
C ALA A 162 -10.01 6.45 -12.64
N LEU A 163 -9.80 5.35 -13.37
CA LEU A 163 -8.45 4.83 -13.63
C LEU A 163 -7.65 5.78 -14.53
N TYR A 164 -8.25 6.32 -15.59
CA TYR A 164 -7.55 7.30 -16.45
C TYR A 164 -7.17 8.55 -15.67
N SER A 165 -8.11 9.15 -14.94
CA SER A 165 -7.81 10.32 -14.11
C SER A 165 -6.70 10.04 -13.09
N LEU A 166 -6.68 8.82 -12.53
CA LEU A 166 -5.63 8.39 -11.60
C LEU A 166 -4.26 8.30 -12.29
N LEU A 167 -4.20 7.78 -13.50
CA LEU A 167 -2.95 7.65 -14.27
C LEU A 167 -2.43 9.03 -14.65
N ASP A 168 -3.30 9.95 -15.11
CA ASP A 168 -2.93 11.34 -15.42
C ASP A 168 -2.35 12.05 -14.18
N GLU A 169 -2.98 11.89 -13.00
CA GLU A 169 -2.49 12.48 -11.75
C GLU A 169 -1.13 11.89 -11.30
N ILE A 170 -0.90 10.60 -11.54
CA ILE A 170 0.40 9.97 -11.24
C ILE A 170 1.46 10.48 -12.21
N GLU A 171 1.15 10.66 -13.50
CA GLU A 171 2.05 11.20 -14.51
C GLU A 171 2.47 12.64 -14.16
N GLU A 172 1.54 13.51 -13.81
CA GLU A 172 1.82 14.87 -13.34
C GLU A 172 2.73 14.87 -12.10
N LEU A 173 2.47 13.97 -11.15
CA LEU A 173 3.30 13.85 -9.95
C LEU A 173 4.71 13.31 -10.28
N GLN A 174 4.84 12.39 -11.25
CA GLN A 174 6.14 11.91 -11.73
C GLN A 174 6.97 13.06 -12.29
N GLU A 175 6.38 13.87 -13.18
CA GLU A 175 7.05 15.00 -13.82
C GLU A 175 7.49 16.06 -12.79
N ASP A 176 6.62 16.40 -11.84
CA ASP A 176 6.87 17.49 -10.91
C ASP A 176 7.74 17.12 -9.71
N HIS A 177 7.69 15.86 -9.25
CA HIS A 177 8.21 15.49 -7.94
C HIS A 177 9.04 14.21 -7.87
N ASN A 178 8.80 13.23 -8.75
CA ASN A 178 9.47 11.93 -8.68
C ASN A 178 9.58 11.24 -10.04
N GLU A 179 10.45 11.73 -10.91
CA GLU A 179 10.74 11.13 -12.24
C GLU A 179 11.12 9.64 -12.18
N GLY A 180 11.60 9.16 -11.03
CA GLY A 180 11.98 7.76 -10.82
C GLY A 180 10.84 6.83 -10.44
N LEU A 181 9.63 7.37 -10.15
CA LEU A 181 8.47 6.54 -9.87
C LEU A 181 8.05 5.79 -11.14
N THR A 182 7.77 4.51 -11.02
CA THR A 182 7.25 3.70 -12.13
C THR A 182 5.89 3.10 -11.76
N VAL A 183 4.88 3.27 -12.61
CA VAL A 183 3.64 2.49 -12.52
C VAL A 183 3.99 1.06 -12.94
N GLU A 184 4.12 0.18 -11.95
CA GLU A 184 4.55 -1.21 -12.13
C GLU A 184 3.43 -2.08 -12.70
N GLY A 185 2.17 -1.68 -12.47
CA GLY A 185 1.02 -2.32 -13.11
C GLY A 185 -0.30 -2.09 -12.40
N ILE A 186 -1.35 -2.50 -13.11
CA ILE A 186 -2.73 -2.50 -12.63
C ILE A 186 -3.09 -3.94 -12.25
N VAL A 187 -3.31 -4.19 -10.95
CA VAL A 187 -3.73 -5.51 -10.46
C VAL A 187 -5.25 -5.57 -10.35
N VAL A 188 -5.86 -6.44 -11.15
CA VAL A 188 -7.30 -6.68 -11.08
C VAL A 188 -7.61 -7.47 -9.82
N ASN A 189 -8.42 -6.87 -8.94
CA ASN A 189 -8.84 -7.47 -7.68
C ASN A 189 -10.33 -7.83 -7.71
N GLN A 190 -10.75 -8.70 -6.80
CA GLN A 190 -12.12 -9.21 -6.71
C GLN A 190 -12.63 -9.83 -8.03
N PHE A 191 -11.71 -10.34 -8.83
CA PHE A 191 -11.99 -10.85 -10.17
C PHE A 191 -12.90 -12.07 -10.15
N GLN A 192 -13.91 -12.05 -11.00
CA GLN A 192 -14.86 -13.13 -11.19
C GLN A 192 -14.70 -13.71 -12.61
N PRO A 193 -13.94 -14.80 -12.77
CA PRO A 193 -13.55 -15.30 -14.12
C PRO A 193 -14.72 -15.81 -14.96
N ARG A 194 -15.89 -16.03 -14.36
CA ARG A 194 -17.12 -16.48 -15.07
C ARG A 194 -18.05 -15.33 -15.44
N ALA A 195 -17.77 -14.11 -14.99
CA ALA A 195 -18.57 -12.94 -15.32
C ALA A 195 -18.05 -12.29 -16.61
N ALA A 196 -18.95 -11.98 -17.53
CA ALA A 196 -18.57 -11.41 -18.84
C ALA A 196 -17.99 -10.00 -18.71
N LEU A 197 -18.57 -9.15 -17.85
CA LEU A 197 -18.17 -7.75 -17.70
C LEU A 197 -16.70 -7.58 -17.25
N PRO A 198 -16.20 -8.27 -16.20
CA PRO A 198 -14.80 -8.18 -15.82
C PRO A 198 -13.83 -8.62 -16.92
N LEU A 199 -14.16 -9.70 -17.64
CA LEU A 199 -13.35 -10.18 -18.76
C LEU A 199 -13.29 -9.18 -19.91
N GLN A 200 -14.43 -8.61 -20.29
CA GLN A 200 -14.51 -7.57 -21.32
C GLN A 200 -13.67 -6.36 -20.93
N MET A 201 -13.81 -5.86 -19.70
CA MET A 201 -13.11 -4.69 -19.22
C MET A 201 -11.59 -4.89 -19.21
N VAL A 202 -11.11 -6.03 -18.73
CA VAL A 202 -9.67 -6.36 -18.77
C VAL A 202 -9.15 -6.38 -20.21
N ASN A 203 -9.88 -7.01 -21.14
CA ASN A 203 -9.49 -7.05 -22.54
C ASN A 203 -9.45 -5.65 -23.19
N GLU A 204 -10.39 -4.77 -22.84
CA GLU A 204 -10.41 -3.39 -23.32
C GLU A 204 -9.20 -2.61 -22.81
N LEU A 205 -8.88 -2.69 -21.52
CA LEU A 205 -7.71 -2.02 -20.93
C LEU A 205 -6.39 -2.51 -21.55
N LEU A 206 -6.27 -3.83 -21.79
CA LEU A 206 -5.12 -4.42 -22.50
C LEU A 206 -5.02 -3.95 -23.94
N ALA A 207 -6.16 -3.88 -24.67
CA ALA A 207 -6.19 -3.39 -26.05
C ALA A 207 -5.80 -1.91 -26.17
N GLU A 208 -5.98 -1.12 -25.13
CA GLU A 208 -5.55 0.27 -25.01
C GLU A 208 -4.08 0.42 -24.60
N GLY A 209 -3.39 -0.69 -24.36
CA GLY A 209 -1.96 -0.69 -23.98
C GLY A 209 -1.69 -0.38 -22.52
N LEU A 210 -2.72 -0.42 -21.65
CA LEU A 210 -2.52 -0.18 -20.22
C LEU A 210 -1.75 -1.35 -19.56
N PRO A 211 -0.94 -1.10 -18.55
CA PRO A 211 -0.09 -2.09 -17.90
C PRO A 211 -0.88 -3.00 -16.94
N VAL A 212 -1.92 -3.69 -17.46
CA VAL A 212 -2.68 -4.65 -16.67
C VAL A 212 -1.84 -5.90 -16.42
N LEU A 213 -1.68 -6.25 -15.15
CA LEU A 213 -0.88 -7.41 -14.75
C LEU A 213 -1.58 -8.72 -15.13
N PRO A 214 -0.83 -9.76 -15.52
CA PRO A 214 -1.42 -11.04 -15.95
C PRO A 214 -2.05 -11.84 -14.81
N VAL A 215 -1.73 -11.50 -13.57
CA VAL A 215 -2.27 -12.16 -12.37
C VAL A 215 -3.46 -11.38 -11.85
N HIS A 216 -4.63 -12.02 -11.86
CA HIS A 216 -5.87 -11.43 -11.33
C HIS A 216 -6.22 -12.07 -9.99
N LEU A 217 -6.46 -11.26 -8.98
CA LEU A 217 -6.82 -11.70 -7.64
C LEU A 217 -8.32 -12.00 -7.56
N MET A 218 -8.67 -13.25 -7.36
CA MET A 218 -10.08 -13.67 -7.32
C MET A 218 -10.80 -13.16 -6.07
N SER A 219 -12.11 -12.91 -6.18
CA SER A 219 -12.97 -12.70 -5.02
C SER A 219 -13.05 -13.98 -4.19
N SER A 220 -12.84 -13.86 -2.86
CA SER A 220 -12.86 -15.02 -1.96
C SER A 220 -13.32 -14.67 -0.56
N VAL A 221 -14.10 -15.56 0.03
CA VAL A 221 -14.49 -15.50 1.45
C VAL A 221 -13.26 -15.64 2.35
N ARG A 222 -12.23 -16.39 1.92
CA ARG A 222 -10.97 -16.58 2.66
C ARG A 222 -10.27 -15.26 3.00
N MET A 223 -10.34 -14.25 2.13
CA MET A 223 -9.80 -12.92 2.45
C MET A 223 -10.52 -12.30 3.67
N ARG A 224 -11.85 -12.40 3.73
CA ARG A 224 -12.63 -11.88 4.87
C ARG A 224 -12.35 -12.65 6.15
N GLU A 225 -12.24 -13.98 6.06
CA GLU A 225 -11.90 -14.83 7.21
C GLU A 225 -10.49 -14.52 7.72
N SER A 226 -9.50 -14.33 6.84
CA SER A 226 -8.14 -13.94 7.21
C SER A 226 -8.10 -12.57 7.91
N HIS A 227 -8.92 -11.62 7.48
CA HIS A 227 -9.07 -10.33 8.17
C HIS A 227 -9.65 -10.49 9.57
N GLN A 228 -10.66 -11.35 9.76
CA GLN A 228 -11.27 -11.59 11.07
C GLN A 228 -10.28 -12.16 12.09
N VAL A 229 -9.33 -12.98 11.63
CA VAL A 229 -8.31 -13.59 12.51
C VAL A 229 -6.96 -12.85 12.47
N CYS A 230 -6.91 -11.70 11.77
CA CYS A 230 -5.70 -10.87 11.64
C CYS A 230 -4.46 -11.68 11.19
N MET A 231 -4.62 -12.51 10.17
CA MET A 231 -3.58 -13.39 9.66
C MET A 231 -3.54 -13.34 8.13
N PRO A 232 -2.44 -12.82 7.51
CA PRO A 232 -2.28 -12.81 6.05
C PRO A 232 -2.44 -14.20 5.43
N LEU A 233 -2.97 -14.25 4.22
CA LEU A 233 -3.35 -15.50 3.53
C LEU A 233 -2.23 -16.54 3.45
N ILE A 234 -0.97 -16.11 3.28
CA ILE A 234 0.18 -17.02 3.20
C ILE A 234 0.38 -17.83 4.49
N HIS A 235 -0.04 -17.28 5.64
CA HIS A 235 -0.01 -17.94 6.94
C HIS A 235 -1.35 -18.58 7.30
N PHE A 236 -2.49 -18.03 6.82
CA PHE A 236 -3.83 -18.48 7.14
C PHE A 236 -4.23 -19.73 6.34
N ASP A 237 -4.07 -19.69 5.01
CA ASP A 237 -4.40 -20.81 4.12
C ASP A 237 -3.44 -20.81 2.91
N PRO A 238 -2.20 -21.32 3.10
CA PRO A 238 -1.15 -21.27 2.09
C PRO A 238 -1.52 -21.96 0.76
N ARG A 239 -2.41 -22.96 0.80
CA ARG A 239 -2.78 -23.76 -0.39
C ARG A 239 -3.98 -23.20 -1.12
N HIS A 240 -4.66 -22.22 -0.58
CA HIS A 240 -5.83 -21.62 -1.23
C HIS A 240 -5.45 -20.91 -2.53
N LYS A 241 -6.31 -20.98 -3.55
CA LYS A 241 -6.05 -20.39 -4.87
C LYS A 241 -5.71 -18.91 -4.81
N LEU A 242 -6.42 -18.11 -4.00
CA LEU A 242 -6.12 -16.68 -3.86
C LEU A 242 -4.73 -16.46 -3.24
N THR A 243 -4.30 -17.28 -2.29
CA THR A 243 -2.95 -17.22 -1.71
C THR A 243 -1.89 -17.48 -2.78
N GLN A 244 -2.11 -18.49 -3.61
CA GLN A 244 -1.19 -18.80 -4.72
C GLN A 244 -1.15 -17.68 -5.75
N GLN A 245 -2.27 -16.99 -6.01
CA GLN A 245 -2.29 -15.79 -6.86
C GLN A 245 -1.47 -14.64 -6.25
N PHE A 246 -1.47 -14.44 -4.93
CA PHE A 246 -0.58 -13.46 -4.30
C PHE A 246 0.90 -13.85 -4.42
N VAL A 247 1.24 -15.12 -4.28
CA VAL A 247 2.61 -15.62 -4.50
C VAL A 247 3.04 -15.43 -5.95
N GLU A 248 2.19 -15.75 -6.91
CA GLU A 248 2.43 -15.55 -8.34
C GLU A 248 2.58 -14.05 -8.68
N LEU A 249 1.68 -13.20 -8.15
CA LEU A 249 1.76 -11.74 -8.32
C LEU A 249 3.08 -11.21 -7.77
N HIS A 250 3.47 -11.61 -6.55
CA HIS A 250 4.75 -11.21 -5.99
C HIS A 250 5.92 -11.63 -6.88
N GLY A 251 5.94 -12.89 -7.35
CA GLY A 251 6.97 -13.38 -8.26
C GLY A 251 7.05 -12.57 -9.56
N TYR A 252 5.91 -12.17 -10.12
CA TYR A 252 5.86 -11.31 -11.31
C TYR A 252 6.43 -9.90 -11.03
N LEU A 253 6.12 -9.32 -9.88
CA LEU A 253 6.56 -7.98 -9.49
C LEU A 253 8.06 -7.92 -9.12
N GLU A 254 8.70 -9.05 -8.89
CA GLU A 254 10.14 -9.16 -8.57
C GLU A 254 11.00 -9.58 -9.78
N SER A 255 10.37 -9.97 -10.91
CA SER A 255 11.08 -10.32 -12.15
C SER A 255 11.45 -9.07 -12.95
#